data_05ebf9dab698f2e83ddc192c788252ed
#
_entry.id   05ebf9dab698f2e83ddc192c788252ed
#
_cell.length_a   1.000
_cell.length_b   1.000
_cell.length_c   1.000
_cell.angle_alpha   90.00
_cell.angle_beta   90.00
_cell.angle_gamma   90.00
#
_symmetry.space_group_name_H-M   'P 1'
#
loop_
_entity.id
_entity.type
_entity.pdbx_description
1 polymer ?
#
loop_
_entity_poly.entity_id
_entity_poly.type
_entity_poly.pdbx_seq_one_letter_code
_entity_poly.pdbx_strand_id
1 'polypeptide(L)'
;HYPLRRQRQMCIRDRSYTYYDLRTLEEKGLTKISKLPYSIRVLLESVLRQEDDFVITDDHIKALSEFGNEGNEGEVPFKPSRVILQDFTGVPAVVDLASLRKAMNDVGGDINKINPEVPVDLVIDHSVQVDSYANPEALERNMKLEFERNYERYQFLNWATKAFDNYNAVPPATGIVHQVNLEYLANVVHVRDVDGEKTAFPDTLVGTDSHTTMINGIGVLGWGVGGIEAEAGMLGQPSYFPIPEVIGVRLTHSLPQGSTATDLALRVTEELRKKGVVGKFVEFFGPGVQHLPLADRATIANMAPEYGATCGFFPVDEESLKYMKLTGRDEEHIELVKEYLQQNHMFFDVEKEDPEYTDVIDLDLSTVEASLSGPKRPQDLIFLSDMKKEFEKSVTAPAGNQGHGLDQSEFDKKAEINFNDGSKATMKTGDIAIAAITSCTNTSNPYVCLLYTSDAADEEDSV
;
A
#
# COMPACT_ATOMS: atom_id res chain seq x y z
N HIS A 1 -4.00 33.91 -21.70
CA HIS A 1 -3.78 32.74 -20.88
C HIS A 1 -3.51 31.54 -21.80
N TYR A 2 -2.26 31.09 -21.88
CA TYR A 2 -1.96 29.80 -22.49
C TYR A 2 -2.19 28.76 -21.40
N PRO A 3 -3.10 27.83 -21.55
CA PRO A 3 -3.35 26.81 -20.54
C PRO A 3 -2.08 25.99 -20.28
N LEU A 4 -1.74 25.76 -19.03
CA LEU A 4 -0.66 24.84 -18.64
C LEU A 4 -1.00 23.43 -19.09
N ARG A 5 -2.27 23.13 -19.16
CA ARG A 5 -2.90 21.89 -19.51
C ARG A 5 -2.88 21.65 -21.02
N ARG A 6 -2.12 20.67 -21.46
CA ARG A 6 -2.07 20.24 -22.86
C ARG A 6 -2.32 18.76 -22.95
N GLN A 7 -3.35 18.39 -23.67
CA GLN A 7 -3.62 17.01 -24.05
C GLN A 7 -2.81 16.63 -25.29
N ARG A 8 -2.30 15.40 -25.29
CA ARG A 8 -1.70 14.74 -26.46
C ARG A 8 -2.40 13.42 -26.71
N GLN A 9 -2.17 12.86 -27.90
CA GLN A 9 -2.66 11.53 -28.26
C GLN A 9 -1.50 10.57 -28.39
N MET A 10 -1.71 9.35 -27.90
CA MET A 10 -0.84 8.21 -28.14
C MET A 10 -1.67 7.12 -28.82
N CYS A 11 -1.03 6.37 -29.69
CA CYS A 11 -1.68 5.26 -30.41
C CYS A 11 -1.01 3.95 -30.00
N ILE A 12 -1.83 3.01 -29.51
CA ILE A 12 -1.39 1.67 -29.14
C ILE A 12 -2.20 0.70 -29.97
N ARG A 13 -1.50 -0.06 -30.82
CA ARG A 13 -2.16 -0.87 -31.86
C ARG A 13 -3.12 0.02 -32.68
N ASP A 14 -4.40 -0.32 -32.71
CA ASP A 14 -5.42 0.40 -33.49
C ASP A 14 -6.25 1.40 -32.68
N ARG A 15 -5.85 1.70 -31.43
CA ARG A 15 -6.59 2.58 -30.50
C ARG A 15 -5.82 3.83 -30.20
N SER A 16 -6.53 4.96 -30.13
CA SER A 16 -6.01 6.26 -29.74
C SER A 16 -6.46 6.60 -28.32
N TYR A 17 -5.52 7.08 -27.53
CA TYR A 17 -5.75 7.53 -26.16
C TYR A 17 -5.25 8.96 -26.00
N THR A 18 -6.04 9.77 -25.33
CA THR A 18 -5.64 11.13 -24.91
C THR A 18 -4.96 11.06 -23.55
N TYR A 19 -3.98 11.93 -23.30
CA TYR A 19 -3.32 12.05 -22.00
C TYR A 19 -2.82 13.46 -21.76
N TYR A 20 -2.59 13.80 -20.49
CA TYR A 20 -2.00 15.08 -20.09
C TYR A 20 -0.47 14.96 -20.06
N ASP A 21 0.20 15.79 -20.85
CA ASP A 21 1.64 15.68 -21.09
C ASP A 21 2.42 16.59 -20.15
N LEU A 22 3.11 16.01 -19.17
CA LEU A 22 3.95 16.74 -18.23
C LEU A 22 5.11 17.49 -18.90
N ARG A 23 5.60 17.03 -20.06
CA ARG A 23 6.67 17.72 -20.82
C ARG A 23 6.26 19.15 -21.23
N THR A 24 4.98 19.42 -21.29
CA THR A 24 4.48 20.77 -21.55
C THR A 24 4.94 21.76 -20.48
N LEU A 25 5.13 21.32 -19.25
CA LEU A 25 5.64 22.16 -18.15
C LEU A 25 7.14 22.46 -18.33
N GLU A 26 7.92 21.52 -18.85
CA GLU A 26 9.31 21.77 -19.26
C GLU A 26 9.41 22.74 -20.45
N GLU A 27 8.56 22.55 -21.47
CA GLU A 27 8.48 23.44 -22.64
C GLU A 27 8.18 24.90 -22.22
N LYS A 28 7.49 25.07 -21.10
CA LYS A 28 7.17 26.39 -20.51
C LYS A 28 8.20 26.89 -19.50
N GLY A 29 9.23 26.10 -19.23
CA GLY A 29 10.30 26.46 -18.30
C GLY A 29 9.90 26.49 -16.83
N LEU A 30 8.83 25.77 -16.44
CA LEU A 30 8.35 25.71 -15.06
C LEU A 30 9.16 24.73 -14.21
N THR A 31 9.57 23.62 -14.80
CA THR A 31 10.33 22.58 -14.09
C THR A 31 11.11 21.70 -15.07
N LYS A 32 11.99 20.87 -14.56
CA LYS A 32 12.60 19.74 -15.29
C LYS A 32 12.01 18.44 -14.73
N ILE A 33 11.12 17.80 -15.48
CA ILE A 33 10.37 16.63 -14.98
C ILE A 33 11.29 15.50 -14.49
N SER A 34 12.42 15.27 -15.16
CA SER A 34 13.37 14.22 -14.75
C SER A 34 13.98 14.45 -13.36
N LYS A 35 13.96 15.68 -12.84
CA LYS A 35 14.46 16.01 -11.50
C LYS A 35 13.44 15.81 -10.39
N LEU A 36 12.16 15.79 -10.72
CA LEU A 36 11.11 15.56 -9.73
C LEU A 36 11.08 14.09 -9.29
N PRO A 37 10.85 13.79 -8.00
CA PRO A 37 10.52 12.43 -7.56
C PRO A 37 9.33 11.85 -8.33
N TYR A 38 9.29 10.55 -8.55
CA TYR A 38 8.20 9.91 -9.31
C TYR A 38 6.85 10.11 -8.66
N SER A 39 6.77 10.05 -7.33
CA SER A 39 5.56 10.34 -6.56
C SER A 39 5.05 11.78 -6.79
N ILE A 40 5.94 12.74 -6.91
CA ILE A 40 5.61 14.14 -7.24
C ILE A 40 5.12 14.27 -8.69
N ARG A 41 5.70 13.51 -9.64
CA ARG A 41 5.20 13.49 -11.03
C ARG A 41 3.76 12.98 -11.11
N VAL A 42 3.42 11.95 -10.31
CA VAL A 42 2.04 11.43 -10.22
C VAL A 42 1.09 12.49 -9.65
N LEU A 43 1.47 13.17 -8.56
CA LEU A 43 0.68 14.27 -8.01
C LEU A 43 0.53 15.43 -9.01
N LEU A 44 1.60 15.81 -9.70
CA LEU A 44 1.61 16.87 -10.69
C LEU A 44 0.68 16.56 -11.87
N GLU A 45 0.67 15.30 -12.36
CA GLU A 45 -0.27 14.88 -13.39
C GLU A 45 -1.71 14.98 -12.89
N SER A 46 -1.97 14.51 -11.66
CA SER A 46 -3.29 14.53 -11.08
C SER A 46 -3.85 15.96 -10.97
N VAL A 47 -3.04 16.90 -10.51
CA VAL A 47 -3.42 18.32 -10.41
C VAL A 47 -3.57 18.95 -11.80
N LEU A 48 -2.64 18.67 -12.73
CA LEU A 48 -2.70 19.18 -14.11
C LEU A 48 -3.95 18.69 -14.84
N ARG A 49 -4.32 17.44 -14.69
CA ARG A 49 -5.50 16.84 -15.33
C ARG A 49 -6.81 17.38 -14.76
N GLN A 50 -6.86 17.61 -13.47
CA GLN A 50 -8.07 17.98 -12.74
C GLN A 50 -8.22 19.48 -12.49
N GLU A 51 -7.34 20.28 -13.08
CA GLU A 51 -7.39 21.74 -13.00
C GLU A 51 -8.76 22.25 -13.54
N ASP A 52 -9.43 23.10 -12.76
CA ASP A 52 -10.79 23.60 -13.02
C ASP A 52 -10.94 25.12 -12.74
N ASP A 53 -9.82 25.84 -12.55
CA ASP A 53 -9.77 27.28 -12.20
C ASP A 53 -10.49 27.66 -10.89
N PHE A 54 -11.01 26.68 -10.15
CA PHE A 54 -11.80 26.93 -8.95
C PHE A 54 -11.25 26.21 -7.71
N VAL A 55 -11.26 24.86 -7.71
CA VAL A 55 -10.74 24.02 -6.63
C VAL A 55 -9.26 23.73 -6.87
N ILE A 56 -8.94 23.38 -8.09
CA ILE A 56 -7.57 23.08 -8.54
C ILE A 56 -7.17 24.14 -9.57
N THR A 57 -6.14 24.91 -9.24
CA THR A 57 -5.73 26.09 -10.00
C THR A 57 -4.29 25.97 -10.52
N ASP A 58 -3.94 26.85 -11.46
CA ASP A 58 -2.57 27.00 -11.96
C ASP A 58 -1.52 27.17 -10.85
N ASP A 59 -1.89 27.76 -9.72
CA ASP A 59 -0.94 27.97 -8.61
C ASP A 59 -0.54 26.64 -7.94
N HIS A 60 -1.45 25.66 -7.85
CA HIS A 60 -1.13 24.31 -7.36
C HIS A 60 -0.17 23.58 -8.31
N ILE A 61 -0.36 23.74 -9.63
CA ILE A 61 0.54 23.17 -10.64
C ILE A 61 1.93 23.79 -10.52
N LYS A 62 2.03 25.12 -10.38
CA LYS A 62 3.32 25.82 -10.20
C LYS A 62 4.00 25.38 -8.92
N ALA A 63 3.26 25.33 -7.80
CA ALA A 63 3.80 24.91 -6.52
C ALA A 63 4.42 23.50 -6.57
N LEU A 64 3.75 22.51 -7.17
CA LEU A 64 4.32 21.18 -7.38
C LEU A 64 5.49 21.18 -8.37
N SER A 65 5.44 22.02 -9.41
CA SER A 65 6.54 22.17 -10.38
C SER A 65 7.82 22.75 -9.74
N GLU A 66 7.67 23.52 -8.67
CA GLU A 66 8.75 24.13 -7.89
C GLU A 66 9.20 23.26 -6.70
N PHE A 67 8.91 21.96 -6.72
CA PHE A 67 9.34 21.02 -5.67
C PHE A 67 10.85 21.17 -5.39
N GLY A 68 11.21 21.21 -4.11
CA GLY A 68 12.60 21.34 -3.64
C GLY A 68 13.12 22.80 -3.57
N ASN A 69 12.37 23.80 -4.05
CA ASN A 69 12.75 25.18 -3.91
C ASN A 69 12.52 25.68 -2.47
N GLU A 70 13.47 26.43 -1.92
CA GLU A 70 13.34 27.04 -0.59
C GLU A 70 12.13 27.99 -0.54
N GLY A 71 11.32 27.85 0.52
CA GLY A 71 10.14 28.72 0.75
C GLY A 71 8.89 28.33 -0.05
N ASN A 72 8.88 27.20 -0.71
CA ASN A 72 7.69 26.65 -1.37
C ASN A 72 6.77 25.99 -0.33
N GLU A 73 5.80 26.74 0.19
CA GLU A 73 4.81 26.31 1.21
C GLU A 73 3.43 26.02 0.60
N GLY A 74 3.38 25.60 -0.66
CA GLY A 74 2.12 25.30 -1.35
C GLY A 74 1.37 24.09 -0.77
N GLU A 75 0.08 24.03 -1.06
CA GLU A 75 -0.79 22.89 -0.76
C GLU A 75 -1.11 22.10 -2.03
N VAL A 76 -1.38 20.82 -1.87
CA VAL A 76 -1.80 19.91 -2.93
C VAL A 76 -3.26 19.53 -2.73
N PRO A 77 -4.17 19.91 -3.63
CA PRO A 77 -5.54 19.39 -3.67
C PRO A 77 -5.53 18.02 -4.34
N PHE A 78 -5.54 16.96 -3.56
CA PHE A 78 -5.50 15.58 -4.07
C PHE A 78 -6.89 14.98 -4.16
N LYS A 79 -7.29 14.57 -5.37
CA LYS A 79 -8.47 13.75 -5.64
C LYS A 79 -8.01 12.37 -6.11
N PRO A 80 -8.25 11.30 -5.36
CA PRO A 80 -7.86 9.95 -5.76
C PRO A 80 -8.63 9.50 -7.01
N SER A 81 -8.04 8.63 -7.80
CA SER A 81 -8.73 8.06 -8.97
C SER A 81 -9.73 6.97 -8.59
N ARG A 82 -9.60 6.38 -7.42
CA ARG A 82 -10.52 5.40 -6.82
C ARG A 82 -10.34 5.33 -5.32
N VAL A 83 -11.29 4.66 -4.64
CA VAL A 83 -11.26 4.43 -3.19
C VAL A 83 -11.38 2.94 -2.90
N ILE A 84 -10.57 2.44 -1.96
CA ILE A 84 -10.70 1.08 -1.47
C ILE A 84 -11.14 1.08 0.00
N LEU A 85 -12.07 0.21 0.32
CA LEU A 85 -12.64 0.07 1.65
C LEU A 85 -12.40 -1.34 2.17
N GLN A 86 -11.97 -1.46 3.41
CA GLN A 86 -12.10 -2.70 4.16
C GLN A 86 -13.43 -2.70 4.92
N ASP A 87 -13.91 -3.85 5.37
CA ASP A 87 -15.30 -3.99 5.81
C ASP A 87 -15.61 -3.41 7.20
N PHE A 88 -14.65 -3.22 8.10
CA PHE A 88 -14.92 -2.60 9.40
C PHE A 88 -15.20 -1.09 9.31
N THR A 89 -14.40 -0.38 8.54
CA THR A 89 -14.50 1.09 8.38
C THR A 89 -15.27 1.49 7.13
N GLY A 90 -15.30 0.64 6.12
CA GLY A 90 -15.95 0.91 4.84
C GLY A 90 -17.47 0.75 4.89
N VAL A 91 -18.00 -0.23 5.64
CA VAL A 91 -19.46 -0.39 5.78
C VAL A 91 -20.11 0.85 6.36
N PRO A 92 -19.60 1.48 7.44
CA PRO A 92 -20.10 2.76 7.92
C PRO A 92 -20.15 3.86 6.86
N ALA A 93 -19.07 4.02 6.06
CA ALA A 93 -19.04 5.02 4.99
C ALA A 93 -20.14 4.79 3.93
N VAL A 94 -20.41 3.53 3.59
CA VAL A 94 -21.53 3.19 2.67
C VAL A 94 -22.89 3.47 3.32
N VAL A 95 -23.03 3.27 4.65
CA VAL A 95 -24.25 3.64 5.40
C VAL A 95 -24.46 5.15 5.36
N ASP A 96 -23.40 5.94 5.43
CA ASP A 96 -23.49 7.41 5.32
C ASP A 96 -23.97 7.84 3.93
N LEU A 97 -23.47 7.23 2.86
CA LEU A 97 -24.02 7.44 1.51
C LEU A 97 -25.51 7.10 1.41
N ALA A 98 -25.94 6.00 2.03
CA ALA A 98 -27.36 5.64 2.08
C ALA A 98 -28.20 6.66 2.86
N SER A 99 -27.63 7.20 3.95
CA SER A 99 -28.26 8.24 4.77
C SER A 99 -28.38 9.56 4.01
N LEU A 100 -27.37 9.92 3.23
CA LEU A 100 -27.40 11.08 2.32
C LEU A 100 -28.50 10.93 1.26
N ARG A 101 -28.68 9.73 0.66
CA ARG A 101 -29.81 9.46 -0.24
C ARG A 101 -31.16 9.64 0.43
N LYS A 102 -31.28 9.15 1.67
CA LYS A 102 -32.51 9.35 2.44
C LYS A 102 -32.78 10.84 2.68
N ALA A 103 -31.78 11.59 3.13
CA ALA A 103 -31.90 13.04 3.36
C ALA A 103 -32.29 13.78 2.06
N MET A 104 -31.68 13.41 0.93
CA MET A 104 -32.01 13.97 -0.38
C MET A 104 -33.49 13.70 -0.76
N ASN A 105 -33.96 12.47 -0.52
CA ASN A 105 -35.35 12.11 -0.75
C ASN A 105 -36.32 12.91 0.16
N ASP A 106 -35.98 13.09 1.42
CA ASP A 106 -36.82 13.79 2.42
C ASP A 106 -37.02 15.28 2.04
N VAL A 107 -36.07 15.89 1.34
CA VAL A 107 -36.20 17.27 0.81
C VAL A 107 -36.73 17.32 -0.64
N GLY A 108 -37.14 16.18 -1.21
CA GLY A 108 -37.70 16.09 -2.56
C GLY A 108 -36.66 16.23 -3.68
N GLY A 109 -35.39 16.02 -3.37
CA GLY A 109 -34.30 16.05 -4.35
C GLY A 109 -34.13 14.72 -5.10
N ASP A 110 -33.28 14.72 -6.12
CA ASP A 110 -32.95 13.53 -6.90
C ASP A 110 -31.88 12.68 -6.17
N ILE A 111 -32.30 11.51 -5.68
CA ILE A 111 -31.42 10.58 -4.96
C ILE A 111 -30.28 10.04 -5.82
N ASN A 112 -30.40 10.03 -7.13
CA ASN A 112 -29.38 9.52 -8.05
C ASN A 112 -28.15 10.46 -8.12
N LYS A 113 -28.27 11.70 -7.61
CA LYS A 113 -27.13 12.60 -7.45
C LYS A 113 -26.19 12.18 -6.33
N ILE A 114 -26.63 11.29 -5.43
CA ILE A 114 -25.79 10.73 -4.38
C ILE A 114 -25.23 9.40 -4.89
N ASN A 115 -24.10 9.47 -5.55
CA ASN A 115 -23.29 8.34 -6.02
C ASN A 115 -21.82 8.64 -5.80
N PRO A 116 -20.97 7.63 -5.63
CA PRO A 116 -19.52 7.85 -5.73
C PRO A 116 -19.15 8.41 -7.11
N GLU A 117 -18.36 9.46 -7.13
CA GLU A 117 -17.82 10.05 -8.38
C GLU A 117 -16.65 9.24 -8.96
N VAL A 118 -15.98 8.46 -8.11
CA VAL A 118 -14.88 7.57 -8.47
C VAL A 118 -15.25 6.12 -8.13
N PRO A 119 -14.63 5.12 -8.76
CA PRO A 119 -14.83 3.71 -8.41
C PRO A 119 -14.50 3.46 -6.93
N VAL A 120 -15.37 2.72 -6.27
CA VAL A 120 -15.24 2.31 -4.87
C VAL A 120 -15.38 0.81 -4.79
N ASP A 121 -14.35 0.14 -4.29
CA ASP A 121 -14.35 -1.29 -4.04
C ASP A 121 -14.28 -1.55 -2.53
N LEU A 122 -15.27 -2.23 -1.98
CA LEU A 122 -15.26 -2.71 -0.61
C LEU A 122 -14.90 -4.19 -0.60
N VAL A 123 -13.84 -4.56 0.09
CA VAL A 123 -13.40 -5.96 0.22
C VAL A 123 -13.69 -6.46 1.61
N ILE A 124 -14.36 -7.61 1.70
CA ILE A 124 -14.75 -8.24 2.96
C ILE A 124 -13.69 -9.25 3.36
N ASP A 125 -12.89 -8.89 4.36
CA ASP A 125 -11.79 -9.73 4.84
C ASP A 125 -11.51 -9.58 6.34
N HIS A 126 -11.47 -8.37 6.87
CA HIS A 126 -11.08 -8.07 8.25
C HIS A 126 -12.07 -8.59 9.30
N SER A 127 -13.34 -8.71 8.97
CA SER A 127 -14.38 -9.20 9.89
C SER A 127 -14.52 -10.72 9.89
N VAL A 128 -13.92 -11.41 8.91
CA VAL A 128 -14.01 -12.87 8.78
C VAL A 128 -13.24 -13.54 9.92
N GLN A 129 -13.92 -14.41 10.68
CA GLN A 129 -13.34 -15.11 11.82
C GLN A 129 -13.06 -16.56 11.47
N VAL A 130 -11.96 -17.09 12.00
CA VAL A 130 -11.60 -18.50 11.90
C VAL A 130 -12.11 -19.24 13.13
N ASP A 131 -13.30 -19.85 13.04
CA ASP A 131 -13.91 -20.64 14.11
C ASP A 131 -13.50 -22.11 14.05
N SER A 132 -13.20 -22.60 12.85
CA SER A 132 -12.77 -23.97 12.59
C SER A 132 -11.46 -23.94 11.81
N TYR A 133 -10.52 -24.82 12.19
CA TYR A 133 -9.19 -24.91 11.60
C TYR A 133 -8.66 -26.35 11.63
N ALA A 134 -7.58 -26.59 10.91
CA ALA A 134 -6.87 -27.88 10.86
C ALA A 134 -7.78 -29.08 10.50
N ASN A 135 -8.77 -28.87 9.63
CA ASN A 135 -9.61 -29.92 9.07
C ASN A 135 -10.14 -29.53 7.68
N PRO A 136 -10.47 -30.51 6.80
CA PRO A 136 -10.91 -30.21 5.43
C PRO A 136 -12.21 -29.39 5.33
N GLU A 137 -13.09 -29.47 6.32
CA GLU A 137 -14.39 -28.78 6.33
C GLU A 137 -14.31 -27.35 6.91
N ALA A 138 -13.13 -26.94 7.38
CA ALA A 138 -12.95 -25.67 8.08
C ALA A 138 -13.38 -24.46 7.24
N LEU A 139 -13.02 -24.41 5.96
CA LEU A 139 -13.37 -23.32 5.07
C LEU A 139 -14.88 -23.20 4.91
N GLU A 140 -15.58 -24.27 4.56
CA GLU A 140 -17.03 -24.28 4.38
C GLU A 140 -17.76 -23.87 5.66
N ARG A 141 -17.32 -24.40 6.81
CA ARG A 141 -17.90 -24.07 8.11
C ARG A 141 -17.71 -22.60 8.47
N ASN A 142 -16.52 -22.06 8.30
CA ASN A 142 -16.25 -20.64 8.57
C ASN A 142 -17.08 -19.74 7.66
N MET A 143 -17.18 -20.05 6.37
CA MET A 143 -18.01 -19.30 5.43
C MET A 143 -19.48 -19.30 5.83
N LYS A 144 -20.02 -20.44 6.23
CA LYS A 144 -21.42 -20.54 6.70
C LYS A 144 -21.65 -19.68 7.94
N LEU A 145 -20.76 -19.76 8.93
CA LEU A 145 -20.85 -18.96 10.14
C LEU A 145 -20.74 -17.44 9.85
N GLU A 146 -19.86 -17.06 8.92
CA GLU A 146 -19.70 -15.67 8.49
C GLU A 146 -21.02 -15.11 7.93
N PHE A 147 -21.67 -15.82 7.00
CA PHE A 147 -22.94 -15.38 6.43
C PHE A 147 -24.10 -15.39 7.45
N GLU A 148 -24.12 -16.35 8.36
CA GLU A 148 -25.14 -16.39 9.43
C GLU A 148 -24.99 -15.22 10.39
N ARG A 149 -23.77 -14.90 10.84
CA ARG A 149 -23.49 -13.80 11.78
C ARG A 149 -23.75 -12.42 11.19
N ASN A 150 -23.41 -12.22 9.94
CA ASN A 150 -23.40 -10.92 9.30
C ASN A 150 -24.49 -10.78 8.23
N TYR A 151 -25.59 -11.52 8.35
CA TYR A 151 -26.65 -11.58 7.35
C TYR A 151 -27.22 -10.20 6.96
N GLU A 152 -27.51 -9.34 7.93
CA GLU A 152 -28.04 -7.99 7.67
C GLU A 152 -27.02 -7.12 6.93
N ARG A 153 -25.74 -7.22 7.29
CA ARG A 153 -24.66 -6.50 6.61
C ARG A 153 -24.56 -6.93 5.14
N TYR A 154 -24.62 -8.23 4.86
CA TYR A 154 -24.58 -8.72 3.48
C TYR A 154 -25.81 -8.33 2.67
N GLN A 155 -26.98 -8.29 3.27
CA GLN A 155 -28.18 -7.75 2.61
C GLN A 155 -28.01 -6.27 2.24
N PHE A 156 -27.45 -5.48 3.15
CA PHE A 156 -27.19 -4.06 2.93
C PHE A 156 -26.15 -3.87 1.81
N LEU A 157 -25.03 -4.58 1.84
CA LEU A 157 -23.99 -4.47 0.81
C LEU A 157 -24.49 -4.91 -0.57
N ASN A 158 -25.27 -5.99 -0.65
CA ASN A 158 -25.91 -6.41 -1.90
C ASN A 158 -26.95 -5.39 -2.41
N TRP A 159 -27.61 -4.66 -1.53
CA TRP A 159 -28.42 -3.52 -1.92
C TRP A 159 -27.56 -2.39 -2.46
N ALA A 160 -26.48 -2.04 -1.78
CA ALA A 160 -25.57 -0.95 -2.15
C ALA A 160 -24.97 -1.15 -3.54
N THR A 161 -24.57 -2.38 -3.91
CA THR A 161 -24.04 -2.68 -5.27
C THR A 161 -25.06 -2.48 -6.39
N LYS A 162 -26.35 -2.44 -6.07
CA LYS A 162 -27.43 -2.17 -7.03
C LYS A 162 -27.90 -0.73 -6.99
N ALA A 163 -27.67 -0.06 -5.88
CA ALA A 163 -28.13 1.30 -5.63
C ALA A 163 -27.13 2.35 -6.11
N PHE A 164 -25.83 2.07 -6.03
CA PHE A 164 -24.76 2.98 -6.40
C PHE A 164 -24.04 2.52 -7.67
N ASP A 165 -23.84 3.43 -8.62
CA ASP A 165 -23.30 3.10 -9.95
C ASP A 165 -21.80 2.77 -9.93
N ASN A 166 -21.00 3.44 -9.08
CA ASN A 166 -19.56 3.29 -8.99
C ASN A 166 -19.13 2.50 -7.74
N TYR A 167 -19.99 1.64 -7.22
CA TYR A 167 -19.71 0.88 -6.01
C TYR A 167 -19.74 -0.63 -6.28
N ASN A 168 -18.74 -1.33 -5.76
CA ASN A 168 -18.65 -2.78 -5.81
C ASN A 168 -18.30 -3.35 -4.43
N ALA A 169 -18.77 -4.57 -4.14
CA ALA A 169 -18.43 -5.30 -2.92
C ALA A 169 -17.85 -6.67 -3.29
N VAL A 170 -16.60 -6.88 -2.90
CA VAL A 170 -15.90 -8.16 -3.07
C VAL A 170 -16.27 -9.08 -1.91
N PRO A 171 -16.82 -10.28 -2.18
CA PRO A 171 -17.33 -11.17 -1.14
C PRO A 171 -16.19 -11.75 -0.28
N PRO A 172 -16.52 -12.29 0.92
CA PRO A 172 -15.54 -12.95 1.77
C PRO A 172 -14.94 -14.19 1.09
N ALA A 173 -13.77 -14.63 1.56
CA ALA A 173 -12.97 -15.72 1.00
C ALA A 173 -12.43 -15.47 -0.43
N THR A 174 -12.49 -14.25 -0.93
CA THR A 174 -11.81 -13.86 -2.19
C THR A 174 -10.33 -13.59 -1.96
N GLY A 175 -9.98 -12.95 -0.85
CA GLY A 175 -8.62 -12.62 -0.45
C GLY A 175 -8.57 -11.44 0.50
N ILE A 176 -7.39 -11.10 0.97
CA ILE A 176 -7.13 -9.93 1.82
C ILE A 176 -7.20 -8.67 0.94
N VAL A 177 -7.80 -7.59 1.46
CA VAL A 177 -8.07 -6.34 0.71
C VAL A 177 -6.87 -5.82 -0.07
N HIS A 178 -5.68 -5.79 0.56
CA HIS A 178 -4.50 -5.22 -0.11
C HIS A 178 -3.92 -6.16 -1.17
N GLN A 179 -4.05 -7.47 -1.01
CA GLN A 179 -3.69 -8.46 -2.03
C GLN A 179 -4.66 -8.39 -3.23
N VAL A 180 -5.97 -8.36 -2.96
CA VAL A 180 -7.00 -8.18 -4.01
C VAL A 180 -6.78 -6.88 -4.75
N ASN A 181 -6.44 -5.80 -4.04
CA ASN A 181 -6.09 -4.53 -4.64
C ASN A 181 -4.86 -4.65 -5.56
N LEU A 182 -3.77 -5.21 -5.06
CA LEU A 182 -2.53 -5.35 -5.80
C LEU A 182 -2.67 -6.25 -7.04
N GLU A 183 -3.36 -7.38 -6.88
CA GLU A 183 -3.43 -8.44 -7.90
C GLU A 183 -4.53 -8.22 -8.95
N TYR A 184 -5.65 -7.57 -8.56
CA TYR A 184 -6.84 -7.47 -9.42
C TYR A 184 -7.32 -6.05 -9.69
N LEU A 185 -7.39 -5.19 -8.66
CA LEU A 185 -8.06 -3.90 -8.77
C LEU A 185 -7.16 -2.79 -9.32
N ALA A 186 -5.85 -2.87 -9.04
CA ALA A 186 -4.90 -1.88 -9.50
C ALA A 186 -4.67 -1.97 -11.01
N ASN A 187 -4.90 -0.87 -11.70
CA ASN A 187 -4.68 -0.76 -13.15
C ASN A 187 -3.33 -0.12 -13.49
N VAL A 188 -2.65 0.52 -12.54
CA VAL A 188 -1.44 1.33 -12.70
C VAL A 188 -1.66 2.56 -13.57
N VAL A 189 -2.35 2.40 -14.70
CA VAL A 189 -2.85 3.48 -15.56
C VAL A 189 -4.31 3.20 -15.86
N HIS A 190 -5.18 4.13 -15.53
CA HIS A 190 -6.59 4.09 -15.89
C HIS A 190 -6.84 4.61 -17.30
N VAL A 191 -7.93 4.13 -17.90
CA VAL A 191 -8.52 4.73 -19.09
C VAL A 191 -9.99 5.01 -18.79
N ARG A 192 -10.38 6.27 -18.87
CA ARG A 192 -11.78 6.69 -18.73
C ARG A 192 -12.23 7.51 -19.93
N ASP A 193 -13.52 7.47 -20.19
CA ASP A 193 -14.13 8.39 -21.14
C ASP A 193 -14.30 9.76 -20.47
N VAL A 194 -13.64 10.76 -21.02
CA VAL A 194 -13.73 12.15 -20.57
C VAL A 194 -14.12 12.96 -21.79
N ASP A 195 -15.30 13.54 -21.78
CA ASP A 195 -15.84 14.36 -22.89
C ASP A 195 -15.86 13.62 -24.25
N GLY A 196 -16.06 12.28 -24.24
CA GLY A 196 -16.09 11.45 -25.44
C GLY A 196 -14.70 10.99 -25.93
N GLU A 197 -13.65 11.28 -25.21
CA GLU A 197 -12.27 10.83 -25.49
C GLU A 197 -11.76 9.87 -24.43
N LYS A 198 -11.13 8.77 -24.87
CA LYS A 198 -10.47 7.82 -23.97
C LYS A 198 -9.21 8.43 -23.39
N THR A 199 -9.29 8.89 -22.16
CA THR A 199 -8.19 9.55 -21.45
C THR A 199 -7.47 8.59 -20.53
N ALA A 200 -6.14 8.47 -20.72
CA ALA A 200 -5.25 7.69 -19.86
C ALA A 200 -4.62 8.57 -18.79
N PHE A 201 -4.52 8.04 -17.56
CA PHE A 201 -3.94 8.75 -16.41
C PHE A 201 -3.51 7.76 -15.31
N PRO A 202 -2.59 8.14 -14.38
CA PRO A 202 -2.11 7.26 -13.33
C PRO A 202 -3.22 6.80 -12.39
N ASP A 203 -3.16 5.54 -11.98
CA ASP A 203 -3.95 5.03 -10.87
C ASP A 203 -3.42 5.62 -9.56
N THR A 204 -4.33 6.17 -8.77
CA THR A 204 -4.06 6.69 -7.42
C THR A 204 -5.22 6.34 -6.51
N LEU A 205 -4.95 6.08 -5.24
CA LEU A 205 -6.04 5.74 -4.35
C LEU A 205 -5.85 6.22 -2.91
N VAL A 206 -6.96 6.29 -2.19
CA VAL A 206 -6.98 6.25 -0.73
C VAL A 206 -7.77 5.03 -0.26
N GLY A 207 -7.47 4.56 0.93
CA GLY A 207 -8.16 3.41 1.51
C GLY A 207 -8.41 3.58 3.00
N THR A 208 -9.43 2.88 3.51
CA THR A 208 -9.80 2.95 4.94
C THR A 208 -8.97 2.04 5.84
N ASP A 209 -7.79 1.64 5.39
CA ASP A 209 -6.83 0.84 6.15
C ASP A 209 -5.42 1.41 6.02
N SER A 210 -4.64 1.34 7.10
CA SER A 210 -3.26 1.87 7.12
C SER A 210 -2.34 1.16 6.12
N HIS A 211 -2.54 -0.13 5.87
CA HIS A 211 -1.75 -0.92 4.93
C HIS A 211 -2.20 -0.80 3.46
N THR A 212 -3.11 0.13 3.16
CA THR A 212 -3.38 0.58 1.78
C THR A 212 -2.09 0.94 1.04
N THR A 213 -1.08 1.37 1.77
CA THR A 213 0.26 1.69 1.26
C THR A 213 0.94 0.55 0.52
N MET A 214 0.53 -0.70 0.69
CA MET A 214 1.06 -1.86 -0.06
C MET A 214 1.01 -1.64 -1.58
N ILE A 215 0.03 -0.91 -2.07
CA ILE A 215 -0.16 -0.64 -3.49
C ILE A 215 0.98 0.16 -4.13
N ASN A 216 1.75 0.89 -3.32
CA ASN A 216 2.91 1.63 -3.81
C ASN A 216 4.02 0.71 -4.32
N GLY A 217 4.00 -0.58 -3.95
CA GLY A 217 4.93 -1.58 -4.47
C GLY A 217 4.81 -1.82 -5.98
N ILE A 218 3.62 -1.59 -6.58
CA ILE A 218 3.40 -1.68 -8.03
C ILE A 218 3.47 -0.32 -8.74
N GLY A 219 3.79 0.74 -8.01
CA GLY A 219 3.91 2.08 -8.57
C GLY A 219 2.58 2.84 -8.66
N VAL A 220 1.59 2.45 -7.86
CA VAL A 220 0.35 3.20 -7.66
C VAL A 220 0.47 4.02 -6.38
N LEU A 221 0.30 5.33 -6.48
CA LEU A 221 0.39 6.21 -5.32
C LEU A 221 -0.88 6.08 -4.47
N GLY A 222 -0.72 5.65 -3.23
CA GLY A 222 -1.86 5.46 -2.33
C GLY A 222 -1.48 5.34 -0.87
N TRP A 223 -2.40 5.73 0.01
CA TRP A 223 -2.24 5.66 1.47
C TRP A 223 -3.56 5.47 2.21
N GLY A 224 -3.44 5.15 3.50
CA GLY A 224 -4.56 4.99 4.41
C GLY A 224 -5.10 6.32 4.91
N VAL A 225 -6.44 6.42 4.98
CA VAL A 225 -7.16 7.59 5.49
C VAL A 225 -8.26 7.16 6.45
N GLY A 226 -8.83 8.12 7.19
CA GLY A 226 -10.03 7.90 7.98
C GLY A 226 -11.28 7.70 7.12
N GLY A 227 -12.36 7.14 7.72
CA GLY A 227 -13.62 6.89 7.00
C GLY A 227 -14.22 8.15 6.38
N ILE A 228 -14.21 9.28 7.10
CA ILE A 228 -14.73 10.58 6.62
C ILE A 228 -13.92 11.10 5.43
N GLU A 229 -12.60 10.95 5.44
CA GLU A 229 -11.73 11.36 4.34
C GLU A 229 -11.93 10.47 3.12
N ALA A 230 -12.13 9.16 3.32
CA ALA A 230 -12.48 8.25 2.24
C ALA A 230 -13.83 8.61 1.61
N GLU A 231 -14.84 8.95 2.44
CA GLU A 231 -16.15 9.40 1.98
C GLU A 231 -16.05 10.71 1.16
N ALA A 232 -15.25 11.67 1.62
CA ALA A 232 -14.97 12.89 0.86
C ALA A 232 -14.36 12.56 -0.51
N GLY A 233 -13.38 11.64 -0.55
CA GLY A 233 -12.78 11.14 -1.79
C GLY A 233 -13.79 10.45 -2.72
N MET A 234 -14.70 9.64 -2.15
CA MET A 234 -15.79 9.01 -2.91
C MET A 234 -16.70 10.04 -3.58
N LEU A 235 -16.95 11.16 -2.89
CA LEU A 235 -17.80 12.28 -3.38
C LEU A 235 -17.02 13.30 -4.23
N GLY A 236 -15.80 12.98 -4.66
CA GLY A 236 -15.00 13.83 -5.54
C GLY A 236 -14.42 15.08 -4.86
N GLN A 237 -14.46 15.15 -3.54
CA GLN A 237 -13.85 16.27 -2.81
C GLN A 237 -12.34 16.06 -2.66
N PRO A 238 -11.52 17.10 -2.85
CA PRO A 238 -10.08 16.98 -2.67
C PRO A 238 -9.70 16.93 -1.19
N SER A 239 -8.70 16.14 -0.87
CA SER A 239 -7.94 16.24 0.37
C SER A 239 -6.80 17.22 0.19
N TYR A 240 -6.65 18.19 1.08
CA TYR A 240 -5.57 19.18 1.03
C TYR A 240 -4.45 18.77 1.99
N PHE A 241 -3.22 18.79 1.50
CA PHE A 241 -2.03 18.58 2.33
C PHE A 241 -0.86 19.42 1.80
N PRO A 242 0.10 19.82 2.65
CA PRO A 242 1.31 20.53 2.21
C PRO A 242 2.07 19.72 1.16
N ILE A 243 2.81 20.38 0.28
CA ILE A 243 3.71 19.68 -0.66
C ILE A 243 4.60 18.74 0.16
N PRO A 244 4.56 17.41 -0.08
CA PRO A 244 5.26 16.47 0.77
C PRO A 244 6.77 16.56 0.59
N GLU A 245 7.51 16.51 1.68
CA GLU A 245 8.93 16.16 1.58
C GLU A 245 9.04 14.71 1.08
N VAL A 246 9.99 14.44 0.18
CA VAL A 246 10.25 13.11 -0.34
C VAL A 246 11.65 12.67 0.06
N ILE A 247 11.73 11.59 0.84
CA ILE A 247 13.00 10.96 1.24
C ILE A 247 13.31 9.84 0.26
N GLY A 248 14.38 9.99 -0.50
CA GLY A 248 14.88 8.96 -1.39
C GLY A 248 15.64 7.87 -0.62
N VAL A 249 15.34 6.60 -0.86
CA VAL A 249 16.13 5.46 -0.37
C VAL A 249 16.83 4.82 -1.56
N ARG A 250 18.14 5.07 -1.66
CA ARG A 250 18.97 4.50 -2.71
C ARG A 250 19.35 3.07 -2.36
N LEU A 251 18.84 2.11 -3.11
CA LEU A 251 19.16 0.70 -2.95
C LEU A 251 20.33 0.31 -3.86
N THR A 252 21.30 -0.39 -3.29
CA THR A 252 22.46 -0.93 -4.04
C THR A 252 22.62 -2.42 -3.79
N HIS A 253 23.30 -3.12 -4.70
CA HIS A 253 23.54 -4.57 -4.66
C HIS A 253 22.24 -5.41 -4.63
N SER A 254 22.29 -6.59 -4.04
CA SER A 254 21.17 -7.53 -3.90
C SER A 254 21.17 -8.18 -2.52
N LEU A 255 20.03 -8.72 -2.12
CA LEU A 255 19.91 -9.45 -0.85
C LEU A 255 20.82 -10.67 -0.84
N PRO A 256 21.50 -10.96 0.29
CA PRO A 256 22.25 -12.18 0.49
C PRO A 256 21.33 -13.41 0.45
N GLN A 257 21.91 -14.56 0.12
CA GLN A 257 21.22 -15.83 0.24
C GLN A 257 20.83 -16.08 1.71
N GLY A 258 19.57 -16.41 1.96
CA GLY A 258 19.03 -16.66 3.29
C GLY A 258 18.37 -15.43 3.95
N SER A 259 18.51 -14.23 3.36
CA SER A 259 17.74 -13.06 3.78
C SER A 259 16.43 -12.96 2.99
N THR A 260 15.39 -12.47 3.64
CA THR A 260 14.04 -12.37 3.10
C THR A 260 13.60 -10.91 2.93
N ALA A 261 12.48 -10.71 2.22
CA ALA A 261 11.82 -9.40 2.15
C ALA A 261 11.45 -8.84 3.52
N THR A 262 11.13 -9.72 4.48
CA THR A 262 10.79 -9.31 5.86
C THR A 262 12.02 -8.75 6.57
N ASP A 263 13.19 -9.37 6.42
CA ASP A 263 14.44 -8.85 6.99
C ASP A 263 14.77 -7.46 6.43
N LEU A 264 14.61 -7.30 5.12
CA LEU A 264 14.79 -6.00 4.46
C LEU A 264 13.78 -4.97 4.96
N ALA A 265 12.50 -5.34 5.07
CA ALA A 265 11.45 -4.43 5.54
C ALA A 265 11.71 -3.96 6.99
N LEU A 266 12.19 -4.86 7.86
CA LEU A 266 12.60 -4.50 9.24
C LEU A 266 13.82 -3.56 9.23
N ARG A 267 14.81 -3.82 8.37
CA ARG A 267 15.99 -2.95 8.22
C ARG A 267 15.60 -1.56 7.71
N VAL A 268 14.76 -1.48 6.70
CA VAL A 268 14.19 -0.23 6.18
C VAL A 268 13.45 0.52 7.29
N THR A 269 12.63 -0.20 8.07
CA THR A 269 11.89 0.38 9.19
C THR A 269 12.80 1.00 10.23
N GLU A 270 13.87 0.32 10.59
CA GLU A 270 14.87 0.84 11.53
C GLU A 270 15.52 2.14 11.02
N GLU A 271 16.02 2.13 9.77
CA GLU A 271 16.71 3.29 9.19
C GLU A 271 15.78 4.51 9.03
N LEU A 272 14.55 4.28 8.51
CA LEU A 272 13.60 5.35 8.32
C LEU A 272 13.07 5.93 9.64
N ARG A 273 12.90 5.10 10.68
CA ARG A 273 12.57 5.59 12.02
C ARG A 273 13.70 6.41 12.63
N LYS A 274 14.95 6.02 12.43
CA LYS A 274 16.13 6.82 12.84
C LYS A 274 16.17 8.16 12.11
N LYS A 275 15.84 8.17 10.81
CA LYS A 275 15.82 9.38 9.98
C LYS A 275 14.68 10.33 10.35
N GLY A 276 13.54 9.80 10.80
CA GLY A 276 12.36 10.61 11.14
C GLY A 276 11.57 11.03 9.89
N VAL A 277 10.81 10.10 9.33
CA VAL A 277 10.04 10.28 8.08
C VAL A 277 8.53 10.46 8.31
N VAL A 278 8.12 10.80 9.52
CA VAL A 278 6.70 10.97 9.86
C VAL A 278 6.07 12.06 8.99
N GLY A 279 4.99 11.70 8.29
CA GLY A 279 4.27 12.60 7.40
C GLY A 279 4.96 12.90 6.06
N LYS A 280 6.11 12.28 5.80
CA LYS A 280 6.85 12.40 4.54
C LYS A 280 6.50 11.27 3.59
N PHE A 281 6.80 11.46 2.31
CA PHE A 281 6.85 10.36 1.34
C PHE A 281 8.24 9.73 1.36
N VAL A 282 8.28 8.42 1.17
CA VAL A 282 9.52 7.67 0.94
C VAL A 282 9.46 7.12 -0.47
N GLU A 283 10.54 7.23 -1.23
CA GLU A 283 10.63 6.72 -2.59
C GLU A 283 11.91 5.89 -2.77
N PHE A 284 11.76 4.68 -3.29
CA PHE A 284 12.86 3.75 -3.46
C PHE A 284 13.42 3.83 -4.88
N PHE A 285 14.75 3.96 -5.00
CA PHE A 285 15.44 4.12 -6.28
C PHE A 285 16.83 3.49 -6.26
N GLY A 286 17.56 3.61 -7.34
CA GLY A 286 18.92 3.07 -7.49
C GLY A 286 18.97 1.65 -8.04
N PRO A 287 20.18 1.12 -8.32
CA PRO A 287 20.36 -0.14 -9.04
C PRO A 287 19.84 -1.38 -8.28
N GLY A 288 19.76 -1.33 -6.95
CA GLY A 288 19.25 -2.43 -6.14
C GLY A 288 17.75 -2.71 -6.34
N VAL A 289 16.97 -1.72 -6.81
CA VAL A 289 15.53 -1.89 -7.05
C VAL A 289 15.26 -3.02 -8.06
N GLN A 290 16.11 -3.17 -9.09
CA GLN A 290 15.96 -4.20 -10.13
C GLN A 290 16.08 -5.63 -9.60
N HIS A 291 16.71 -5.81 -8.42
CA HIS A 291 16.91 -7.11 -7.78
C HIS A 291 15.78 -7.49 -6.83
N LEU A 292 14.81 -6.60 -6.63
CA LEU A 292 13.64 -6.85 -5.79
C LEU A 292 12.44 -7.24 -6.66
N PRO A 293 11.94 -8.49 -6.55
CA PRO A 293 10.67 -8.87 -7.16
C PRO A 293 9.53 -8.04 -6.55
N LEU A 294 8.43 -7.90 -7.28
CA LEU A 294 7.36 -7.02 -6.86
C LEU A 294 6.76 -7.39 -5.51
N ALA A 295 6.68 -8.67 -5.16
CA ALA A 295 6.19 -9.10 -3.86
C ALA A 295 7.03 -8.54 -2.70
N ASP A 296 8.36 -8.45 -2.86
CA ASP A 296 9.25 -7.85 -1.87
C ASP A 296 9.01 -6.34 -1.74
N ARG A 297 8.84 -5.64 -2.88
CA ARG A 297 8.50 -4.21 -2.88
C ARG A 297 7.15 -3.96 -2.19
N ALA A 298 6.17 -4.81 -2.44
CA ALA A 298 4.87 -4.73 -1.79
C ALA A 298 4.96 -4.93 -0.27
N THR A 299 5.80 -5.86 0.20
CA THR A 299 6.08 -6.08 1.62
C THR A 299 6.66 -4.82 2.27
N ILE A 300 7.65 -4.18 1.64
CA ILE A 300 8.27 -2.94 2.13
C ILE A 300 7.27 -1.78 2.12
N ALA A 301 6.53 -1.60 1.03
CA ALA A 301 5.53 -0.55 0.89
C ALA A 301 4.38 -0.70 1.90
N ASN A 302 3.98 -1.93 2.21
CA ASN A 302 2.95 -2.25 3.20
C ASN A 302 3.33 -1.72 4.58
N MET A 303 4.60 -1.77 4.95
CA MET A 303 5.10 -1.32 6.25
C MET A 303 5.35 0.21 6.37
N ALA A 304 4.81 1.02 5.46
CA ALA A 304 4.93 2.47 5.57
C ALA A 304 4.40 3.03 6.91
N PRO A 305 3.28 2.57 7.46
CA PRO A 305 2.84 2.98 8.80
C PRO A 305 3.85 2.63 9.90
N GLU A 306 4.51 1.49 9.82
CA GLU A 306 5.49 1.02 10.80
C GLU A 306 6.74 1.91 10.81
N TYR A 307 7.25 2.33 9.66
CA TYR A 307 8.33 3.30 9.63
C TYR A 307 7.86 4.76 9.72
N GLY A 308 6.55 5.01 9.64
CA GLY A 308 5.93 6.29 9.93
C GLY A 308 5.78 7.22 8.72
N ALA A 309 6.05 6.76 7.51
CA ALA A 309 5.84 7.54 6.29
C ALA A 309 4.37 7.49 5.83
N THR A 310 3.97 8.47 5.03
CA THR A 310 2.66 8.45 4.37
C THR A 310 2.59 7.34 3.33
N CYS A 311 3.66 7.12 2.58
CA CYS A 311 3.80 6.01 1.63
C CYS A 311 5.27 5.60 1.45
N GLY A 312 5.49 4.40 0.90
CA GLY A 312 6.79 3.89 0.47
C GLY A 312 6.71 3.50 -1.00
N PHE A 313 7.00 4.42 -1.90
CA PHE A 313 6.71 4.34 -3.32
C PHE A 313 7.86 3.69 -4.10
N PHE A 314 7.52 2.68 -4.90
CA PHE A 314 8.40 2.11 -5.91
C PHE A 314 7.88 2.53 -7.29
N PRO A 315 8.64 3.28 -8.08
CA PRO A 315 8.21 3.64 -9.42
C PRO A 315 8.10 2.41 -10.33
N VAL A 316 7.19 2.48 -11.30
CA VAL A 316 6.92 1.37 -12.24
C VAL A 316 8.12 1.11 -13.12
N ASP A 317 8.51 -0.16 -13.23
CA ASP A 317 9.58 -0.65 -14.09
C ASP A 317 9.21 -1.97 -14.77
N GLU A 318 10.18 -2.65 -15.38
CA GLU A 318 9.94 -3.95 -16.04
C GLU A 318 9.48 -5.05 -15.07
N GLU A 319 9.86 -5.02 -13.79
CA GLU A 319 9.37 -5.97 -12.79
C GLU A 319 7.86 -5.74 -12.49
N SER A 320 7.43 -4.48 -12.45
CA SER A 320 6.02 -4.15 -12.33
C SER A 320 5.21 -4.71 -13.51
N LEU A 321 5.71 -4.58 -14.74
CA LEU A 321 5.05 -5.12 -15.94
C LEU A 321 5.01 -6.66 -15.94
N LYS A 322 6.08 -7.31 -15.50
CA LYS A 322 6.11 -8.78 -15.34
C LYS A 322 5.06 -9.24 -14.34
N TYR A 323 4.91 -8.55 -13.22
CA TYR A 323 3.90 -8.86 -12.23
C TYR A 323 2.48 -8.67 -12.77
N MET A 324 2.23 -7.59 -13.50
CA MET A 324 0.94 -7.37 -14.17
C MET A 324 0.59 -8.53 -15.11
N LYS A 325 1.57 -9.03 -15.86
CA LYS A 325 1.39 -10.20 -16.73
C LYS A 325 1.14 -11.48 -15.92
N LEU A 326 1.88 -11.69 -14.83
CA LEU A 326 1.72 -12.84 -13.93
C LEU A 326 0.32 -12.89 -13.31
N THR A 327 -0.22 -11.74 -12.95
CA THR A 327 -1.56 -11.57 -12.34
C THR A 327 -2.69 -11.42 -13.35
N GLY A 328 -2.42 -11.65 -14.64
CA GLY A 328 -3.43 -11.82 -15.68
C GLY A 328 -3.95 -10.54 -16.31
N ARG A 329 -3.24 -9.40 -16.20
CA ARG A 329 -3.58 -8.19 -16.96
C ARG A 329 -3.31 -8.42 -18.44
N ASP A 330 -4.19 -7.88 -19.29
CA ASP A 330 -4.08 -8.00 -20.74
C ASP A 330 -2.80 -7.36 -21.27
N GLU A 331 -2.19 -7.98 -22.28
CA GLU A 331 -0.96 -7.46 -22.90
C GLU A 331 -1.16 -6.07 -23.52
N GLU A 332 -2.34 -5.77 -24.07
CA GLU A 332 -2.67 -4.44 -24.59
C GLU A 332 -2.64 -3.39 -23.46
N HIS A 333 -3.18 -3.74 -22.29
CA HIS A 333 -3.14 -2.85 -21.13
C HIS A 333 -1.72 -2.65 -20.60
N ILE A 334 -0.91 -3.69 -20.57
CA ILE A 334 0.51 -3.61 -20.16
C ILE A 334 1.30 -2.71 -21.11
N GLU A 335 1.08 -2.82 -22.42
CA GLU A 335 1.67 -1.93 -23.43
C GLU A 335 1.23 -0.46 -23.20
N LEU A 336 -0.05 -0.24 -22.91
CA LEU A 336 -0.58 1.08 -22.58
C LEU A 336 0.13 1.68 -21.35
N VAL A 337 0.25 0.90 -20.28
CA VAL A 337 0.94 1.33 -19.05
C VAL A 337 2.37 1.74 -19.35
N LYS A 338 3.11 0.90 -20.06
CA LYS A 338 4.50 1.18 -20.42
C LYS A 338 4.65 2.46 -21.23
N GLU A 339 3.89 2.56 -22.33
CA GLU A 339 3.96 3.71 -23.23
C GLU A 339 3.57 5.02 -22.53
N TYR A 340 2.45 5.01 -21.79
CA TYR A 340 1.99 6.17 -21.06
C TYR A 340 3.04 6.68 -20.05
N LEU A 341 3.59 5.78 -19.24
CA LEU A 341 4.56 6.15 -18.22
C LEU A 341 5.91 6.60 -18.82
N GLN A 342 6.31 6.03 -19.96
CA GLN A 342 7.50 6.50 -20.70
C GLN A 342 7.29 7.90 -21.27
N GLN A 343 6.11 8.18 -21.83
CA GLN A 343 5.77 9.50 -22.38
C GLN A 343 5.76 10.60 -21.31
N ASN A 344 5.32 10.27 -20.09
CA ASN A 344 5.25 11.21 -18.97
C ASN A 344 6.46 11.15 -18.02
N HIS A 345 7.56 10.48 -18.42
CA HIS A 345 8.76 10.32 -17.58
C HIS A 345 8.48 9.67 -16.21
N MET A 346 7.48 8.78 -16.14
CA MET A 346 7.10 8.07 -14.92
C MET A 346 7.57 6.61 -14.90
N PHE A 347 8.15 6.12 -15.99
CA PHE A 347 8.74 4.77 -16.07
C PHE A 347 10.16 4.81 -15.53
N PHE A 348 10.45 3.99 -14.51
CA PHE A 348 11.76 3.91 -13.89
C PHE A 348 12.75 3.18 -14.78
N ASP A 349 13.92 3.79 -14.93
CA ASP A 349 15.03 3.27 -15.70
C ASP A 349 16.31 3.65 -14.96
N VAL A 350 17.05 2.67 -14.50
CA VAL A 350 18.27 2.84 -13.70
C VAL A 350 19.39 3.55 -14.46
N GLU A 351 19.35 3.54 -15.80
CA GLU A 351 20.35 4.20 -16.64
C GLU A 351 20.10 5.73 -16.75
N LYS A 352 18.93 6.21 -16.28
CA LYS A 352 18.61 7.63 -16.27
C LYS A 352 19.12 8.32 -15.01
N GLU A 353 19.22 9.67 -15.10
CA GLU A 353 19.55 10.52 -13.97
C GLU A 353 18.54 10.34 -12.83
N ASP A 354 19.05 10.18 -11.60
CA ASP A 354 18.20 10.08 -10.42
C ASP A 354 17.45 11.40 -10.18
N PRO A 355 16.21 11.32 -9.65
CA PRO A 355 15.49 12.51 -9.18
C PRO A 355 16.22 13.25 -8.05
N GLU A 356 15.87 14.52 -7.86
CA GLU A 356 16.30 15.30 -6.70
C GLU A 356 15.31 15.10 -5.56
N TYR A 357 15.77 14.55 -4.45
CA TYR A 357 14.96 14.31 -3.25
C TYR A 357 15.22 15.37 -2.19
N THR A 358 14.30 15.52 -1.24
CA THR A 358 14.50 16.40 -0.08
C THR A 358 15.72 15.94 0.75
N ASP A 359 15.89 14.64 0.88
CA ASP A 359 17.06 14.01 1.51
C ASP A 359 17.19 12.57 1.00
N VAL A 360 18.36 11.95 1.17
CA VAL A 360 18.66 10.61 0.68
C VAL A 360 19.25 9.75 1.79
N ILE A 361 18.86 8.47 1.77
CA ILE A 361 19.47 7.39 2.57
C ILE A 361 20.04 6.37 1.62
N ASP A 362 21.29 5.99 1.80
CA ASP A 362 21.90 4.88 1.08
C ASP A 362 21.74 3.58 1.86
N LEU A 363 21.18 2.56 1.22
CA LEU A 363 20.99 1.23 1.80
C LEU A 363 21.59 0.16 0.89
N ASP A 364 22.65 -0.47 1.36
CA ASP A 364 23.28 -1.60 0.71
C ASP A 364 22.54 -2.89 1.07
N LEU A 365 21.84 -3.47 0.10
CA LEU A 365 21.07 -4.70 0.29
C LEU A 365 21.94 -5.88 0.72
N SER A 366 23.23 -5.90 0.36
CA SER A 366 24.16 -6.97 0.73
C SER A 366 24.45 -7.02 2.23
N THR A 367 24.10 -5.98 2.98
CA THR A 367 24.25 -5.89 4.44
C THR A 367 23.05 -6.36 5.25
N VAL A 368 21.97 -6.78 4.57
CA VAL A 368 20.77 -7.26 5.23
C VAL A 368 21.01 -8.69 5.73
N GLU A 369 20.75 -8.91 7.01
CA GLU A 369 20.88 -10.19 7.67
C GLU A 369 19.54 -10.66 8.23
N ALA A 370 19.41 -11.97 8.46
CA ALA A 370 18.24 -12.54 9.12
C ALA A 370 17.99 -11.84 10.47
N SER A 371 16.79 -11.33 10.64
CA SER A 371 16.49 -10.37 11.71
C SER A 371 15.13 -10.60 12.33
N LEU A 372 14.99 -10.17 13.58
CA LEU A 372 13.74 -10.05 14.30
C LEU A 372 13.59 -8.60 14.78
N SER A 373 12.43 -8.24 15.29
CA SER A 373 12.24 -6.94 15.94
C SER A 373 11.49 -7.10 17.26
N GLY A 374 11.86 -6.30 18.23
CA GLY A 374 11.17 -6.29 19.51
C GLY A 374 12.04 -5.84 20.68
N PRO A 375 11.48 -6.00 21.92
CA PRO A 375 10.29 -6.81 22.27
C PRO A 375 8.94 -6.18 21.91
N LYS A 376 8.86 -4.91 21.55
CA LYS A 376 7.54 -4.23 21.41
C LYS A 376 7.36 -3.40 20.12
N ARG A 377 8.43 -3.04 19.42
CA ARG A 377 8.34 -2.13 18.27
C ARG A 377 9.05 -2.69 17.06
N PRO A 378 8.52 -2.50 15.84
CA PRO A 378 9.09 -3.03 14.60
C PRO A 378 10.47 -2.44 14.25
N GLN A 379 10.78 -1.21 14.70
CA GLN A 379 12.06 -0.58 14.47
C GLN A 379 13.18 -1.03 15.43
N ASP A 380 12.86 -1.78 16.48
CA ASP A 380 13.87 -2.30 17.41
C ASP A 380 14.45 -3.59 16.82
N LEU A 381 15.28 -3.43 15.79
CA LEU A 381 15.90 -4.52 15.03
C LEU A 381 16.89 -5.31 15.88
N ILE A 382 16.83 -6.62 15.78
CA ILE A 382 17.74 -7.57 16.44
C ILE A 382 18.20 -8.59 15.41
N PHE A 383 19.49 -8.69 15.15
CA PHE A 383 20.02 -9.76 14.31
C PHE A 383 19.79 -11.13 14.96
N LEU A 384 19.43 -12.12 14.18
CA LEU A 384 19.16 -13.46 14.68
C LEU A 384 20.37 -14.05 15.43
N SER A 385 21.58 -13.71 14.99
CA SER A 385 22.85 -14.09 15.66
C SER A 385 22.97 -13.53 17.08
N ASP A 386 22.39 -12.39 17.39
CA ASP A 386 22.43 -11.72 18.69
C ASP A 386 21.19 -11.99 19.55
N MET A 387 20.19 -12.72 19.03
CA MET A 387 18.89 -12.88 19.66
C MET A 387 18.94 -13.37 21.10
N LYS A 388 19.77 -14.37 21.39
CA LYS A 388 19.90 -14.91 22.75
C LYS A 388 20.37 -13.83 23.74
N LYS A 389 21.42 -13.10 23.38
CA LYS A 389 22.02 -12.06 24.22
C LYS A 389 21.06 -10.89 24.46
N GLU A 390 20.41 -10.44 23.40
CA GLU A 390 19.44 -9.33 23.48
C GLU A 390 18.17 -9.74 24.23
N PHE A 391 17.72 -10.99 24.11
CA PHE A 391 16.63 -11.53 24.93
C PHE A 391 17.00 -11.52 26.42
N GLU A 392 18.14 -12.07 26.81
CA GLU A 392 18.62 -12.10 28.21
C GLU A 392 18.69 -10.68 28.79
N LYS A 393 19.18 -9.71 28.01
CA LYS A 393 19.27 -8.29 28.41
C LYS A 393 17.86 -7.68 28.54
N SER A 394 16.94 -7.96 27.62
CA SER A 394 15.58 -7.39 27.60
C SER A 394 14.71 -7.88 28.76
N VAL A 395 14.90 -9.12 29.24
CA VAL A 395 14.15 -9.67 30.38
C VAL A 395 14.33 -8.82 31.63
N THR A 396 15.56 -8.44 31.94
CA THR A 396 15.90 -7.69 33.17
C THR A 396 15.98 -6.17 32.99
N ALA A 397 16.04 -5.67 31.75
CA ALA A 397 16.03 -4.25 31.48
C ALA A 397 14.74 -3.59 32.01
N PRO A 398 14.79 -2.31 32.44
CA PRO A 398 13.62 -1.62 32.97
C PRO A 398 12.39 -1.76 32.07
N ALA A 399 11.21 -1.95 32.68
CA ALA A 399 9.97 -2.08 31.94
C ALA A 399 9.75 -0.88 31.00
N GLY A 400 9.59 -1.15 29.72
CA GLY A 400 9.49 -0.12 28.68
C GLY A 400 9.42 -0.73 27.29
N ASN A 401 9.83 0.03 26.27
CA ASN A 401 9.80 -0.45 24.88
C ASN A 401 10.82 -1.57 24.63
N GLN A 402 11.95 -1.56 25.29
CA GLN A 402 13.06 -2.50 25.09
C GLN A 402 13.33 -3.41 26.30
N GLY A 403 12.43 -3.44 27.29
CA GLY A 403 12.62 -4.25 28.48
C GLY A 403 11.32 -4.71 29.12
N HIS A 404 11.43 -5.82 29.87
CA HIS A 404 10.31 -6.45 30.58
C HIS A 404 10.29 -6.11 32.06
N GLY A 405 11.41 -5.66 32.65
CA GLY A 405 11.55 -5.28 34.07
C GLY A 405 11.40 -6.47 35.02
N LEU A 406 11.79 -7.66 34.59
CA LEU A 406 11.70 -8.87 35.40
C LEU A 406 12.96 -9.07 36.23
N ASP A 407 12.82 -9.78 37.36
CA ASP A 407 13.94 -10.15 38.20
C ASP A 407 14.75 -11.30 37.57
N GLN A 408 16.02 -11.41 37.86
CA GLN A 408 16.90 -12.47 37.36
C GLN A 408 16.39 -13.88 37.71
N SER A 409 15.65 -14.04 38.80
CA SER A 409 15.03 -15.32 39.21
C SER A 409 13.96 -15.79 38.26
N GLU A 410 13.42 -14.91 37.40
CA GLU A 410 12.39 -15.27 36.42
C GLU A 410 12.92 -16.19 35.29
N PHE A 411 14.25 -16.20 35.05
CA PHE A 411 14.83 -17.09 34.03
C PHE A 411 14.67 -18.59 34.35
N ASP A 412 14.57 -18.95 35.64
CA ASP A 412 14.42 -20.34 36.08
C ASP A 412 12.96 -20.77 36.23
N LYS A 413 12.01 -19.85 36.01
CA LYS A 413 10.58 -20.17 36.13
C LYS A 413 10.15 -21.15 35.05
N LYS A 414 9.37 -22.13 35.48
CA LYS A 414 8.75 -23.17 34.64
C LYS A 414 7.25 -23.25 34.92
N ALA A 415 6.50 -23.52 33.88
CA ALA A 415 5.08 -23.79 33.98
C ALA A 415 4.73 -25.09 33.30
N GLU A 416 3.90 -25.96 33.94
CA GLU A 416 3.37 -27.15 33.30
C GLU A 416 2.16 -26.75 32.45
N ILE A 417 2.12 -27.27 31.22
CA ILE A 417 1.00 -27.18 30.31
C ILE A 417 0.35 -28.56 30.22
N ASN A 418 -0.96 -28.60 30.39
CA ASN A 418 -1.75 -29.80 30.15
C ASN A 418 -2.56 -29.59 28.85
N PHE A 419 -2.35 -30.44 27.87
CA PHE A 419 -3.08 -30.41 26.61
C PHE A 419 -4.41 -31.17 26.74
N ASN A 420 -5.35 -30.87 25.83
CA ASN A 420 -6.68 -31.47 25.81
C ASN A 420 -6.66 -32.98 25.55
N ASP A 421 -5.63 -33.48 24.92
CA ASP A 421 -5.38 -34.94 24.69
C ASP A 421 -4.79 -35.67 25.90
N GLY A 422 -4.54 -34.94 27.01
CA GLY A 422 -3.96 -35.45 28.24
C GLY A 422 -2.43 -35.47 28.27
N SER A 423 -1.78 -35.07 27.22
CA SER A 423 -0.32 -34.88 27.19
C SER A 423 0.10 -33.66 28.03
N LYS A 424 1.37 -33.62 28.43
CA LYS A 424 1.92 -32.52 29.24
C LYS A 424 3.22 -32.03 28.63
N ALA A 425 3.43 -30.71 28.70
CA ALA A 425 4.71 -30.09 28.41
C ALA A 425 5.12 -29.15 29.54
N THR A 426 6.41 -28.83 29.60
CA THR A 426 6.95 -27.83 30.52
C THR A 426 7.48 -26.67 29.72
N MET A 427 6.93 -25.47 29.91
CA MET A 427 7.46 -24.22 29.37
C MET A 427 8.37 -23.55 30.39
N LYS A 428 9.39 -22.88 29.90
CA LYS A 428 10.32 -22.03 30.66
C LYS A 428 10.41 -20.64 30.04
N THR A 429 10.95 -19.71 30.78
CA THR A 429 11.24 -18.36 30.26
C THR A 429 12.12 -18.45 29.00
N GLY A 430 11.67 -17.86 27.92
CA GLY A 430 12.34 -17.86 26.61
C GLY A 430 11.81 -18.90 25.62
N ASP A 431 10.93 -19.81 26.03
CA ASP A 431 10.26 -20.71 25.08
C ASP A 431 9.27 -19.93 24.20
N ILE A 432 9.19 -20.32 22.94
CA ILE A 432 8.27 -19.74 21.97
C ILE A 432 6.90 -20.36 22.15
N ALA A 433 5.91 -19.58 22.53
CA ALA A 433 4.54 -20.06 22.72
C ALA A 433 3.70 -19.98 21.45
N ILE A 434 3.98 -19.04 20.56
CA ILE A 434 3.27 -18.84 19.29
C ILE A 434 4.30 -18.51 18.22
N ALA A 435 4.19 -19.17 17.07
CA ALA A 435 4.88 -18.81 15.86
C ALA A 435 3.86 -18.81 14.71
N ALA A 436 3.74 -17.71 13.98
CA ALA A 436 2.77 -17.58 12.91
C ALA A 436 3.23 -16.56 11.86
N ILE A 437 2.94 -16.85 10.58
CA ILE A 437 2.98 -15.88 9.50
C ILE A 437 1.56 -15.37 9.32
N THR A 438 1.37 -14.09 9.58
CA THR A 438 0.03 -13.47 9.58
C THR A 438 0.02 -12.14 8.88
N SER A 439 -1.17 -11.69 8.49
CA SER A 439 -1.49 -10.42 7.85
C SER A 439 -0.91 -10.22 6.45
N CYS A 440 -1.39 -9.18 5.77
CA CYS A 440 -1.05 -8.85 4.38
C CYS A 440 0.44 -8.60 4.14
N THR A 441 1.20 -8.15 5.14
CA THR A 441 2.64 -7.87 4.99
C THR A 441 3.43 -9.08 4.51
N ASN A 442 3.19 -10.26 5.08
CA ASN A 442 3.94 -11.47 4.76
C ASN A 442 3.17 -12.41 3.82
N THR A 443 1.84 -12.49 3.92
CA THR A 443 1.03 -13.44 3.16
C THR A 443 0.94 -13.13 1.66
N SER A 444 1.23 -11.89 1.25
CA SER A 444 1.33 -11.51 -0.16
C SER A 444 2.65 -11.91 -0.81
N ASN A 445 3.64 -12.36 -0.04
CA ASN A 445 4.94 -12.75 -0.54
C ASN A 445 5.05 -14.28 -0.61
N PRO A 446 5.00 -14.89 -1.81
CA PRO A 446 5.02 -16.34 -1.97
C PRO A 446 6.33 -16.96 -1.50
N TYR A 447 7.45 -16.24 -1.56
CA TYR A 447 8.75 -16.74 -1.13
C TYR A 447 8.78 -17.03 0.39
N VAL A 448 8.19 -16.13 1.18
CA VAL A 448 8.06 -16.30 2.63
C VAL A 448 7.17 -17.50 2.96
N CYS A 449 6.04 -17.64 2.27
CA CYS A 449 5.13 -18.77 2.47
C CYS A 449 5.75 -20.11 2.07
N LEU A 450 6.47 -20.16 0.95
CA LEU A 450 7.15 -21.40 0.48
C LEU A 450 8.28 -21.79 1.41
N LEU A 451 9.08 -20.85 1.89
CA LEU A 451 10.15 -21.13 2.86
C LEU A 451 9.59 -21.78 4.14
N TYR A 452 8.53 -21.18 4.69
CA TYR A 452 7.88 -21.72 5.89
C TYR A 452 7.33 -23.13 5.70
N THR A 453 6.66 -23.41 4.58
CA THR A 453 6.09 -24.72 4.29
C THR A 453 7.15 -25.78 3.98
N SER A 454 8.25 -25.40 3.35
CA SER A 454 9.37 -26.31 3.07
C SER A 454 10.08 -26.73 4.36
N ASP A 455 10.33 -25.78 5.25
CA ASP A 455 10.98 -26.06 6.54
C ASP A 455 10.12 -26.98 7.41
N ALA A 456 8.79 -26.76 7.45
CA ALA A 456 7.87 -27.63 8.17
C ALA A 456 7.81 -29.07 7.62
N ALA A 457 8.04 -29.26 6.32
CA ALA A 457 8.09 -30.58 5.70
C ALA A 457 9.40 -31.34 6.02
N ASP A 458 10.52 -30.63 6.15
CA ASP A 458 11.81 -31.23 6.49
C ASP A 458 11.86 -31.68 7.96
N GLU A 459 11.07 -31.14 8.86
CA GLU A 459 10.99 -31.51 10.26
C GLU A 459 10.19 -32.84 10.48
N GLU A 460 9.29 -33.21 9.57
CA GLU A 460 8.52 -34.46 9.67
C GLU A 460 9.38 -35.72 9.40
N ASP A 461 10.49 -35.60 8.67
CA ASP A 461 11.41 -36.73 8.39
C ASP A 461 12.45 -36.97 9.50
N SER A 462 12.42 -36.17 10.59
CA SER A 462 13.37 -36.30 11.70
C SER A 462 12.80 -36.90 12.99
N VAL A 463 11.66 -37.63 12.93
CA VAL A 463 11.04 -38.33 14.06
C VAL A 463 11.15 -39.85 13.89
#